data_be768ad7f9e90d3ed90cd8a423fc6720
#
_entry.id   be768ad7f9e90d3ed90cd8a423fc6720
#
_cell.length_a   1.000
_cell.length_b   1.000
_cell.length_c   1.000
_cell.angle_alpha   90.00
_cell.angle_beta   90.00
_cell.angle_gamma   90.00
#
_symmetry.space_group_name_H-M   'P 1'
#
loop_
_entity.id
_entity.type
_entity.pdbx_description
1 polymer ?
#
loop_
_entity_poly.entity_id
_entity_poly.type
_entity_poly.pdbx_seq_one_letter_code
_entity_poly.pdbx_strand_id
1 'polypeptide(L)'
;MAKKITAVVKLQLPAGKATPAPPVGSTLGPFGINLPGFTKEFNAKTADKPGLIIPVVVTIYQDRSFTFILKTPPAPVLIKKALGIETASAKPNSVKVGKLTKAQVEEIAKTKMPDLNCTSLESAMSMIAGTARSMGVTVEE
;
A
#
# COMPACT_ATOMS: atom_id res chain seq x y z
N MET A 1 4.51 16.86 -26.38
CA MET A 1 3.16 17.25 -26.00
C MET A 1 2.66 16.44 -24.83
N ALA A 2 1.95 17.04 -23.92
CA ALA A 2 1.35 16.32 -22.80
C ALA A 2 0.19 15.44 -23.31
N LYS A 3 0.21 14.17 -22.99
CA LYS A 3 -0.87 13.25 -23.34
C LYS A 3 -2.08 13.51 -22.46
N LYS A 4 -3.26 13.45 -23.05
CA LYS A 4 -4.51 13.63 -22.31
C LYS A 4 -4.77 12.40 -21.44
N ILE A 5 -4.98 12.63 -20.16
CA ILE A 5 -5.30 11.56 -19.18
C ILE A 5 -6.77 11.16 -19.35
N THR A 6 -7.01 9.87 -19.57
CA THR A 6 -8.35 9.31 -19.65
C THR A 6 -8.86 8.92 -18.26
N ALA A 7 -8.01 8.27 -17.47
CA ALA A 7 -8.38 7.83 -16.14
C ALA A 7 -7.14 7.67 -15.25
N VAL A 8 -7.37 7.75 -13.95
CA VAL A 8 -6.36 7.43 -12.92
C VAL A 8 -6.97 6.35 -12.04
N VAL A 9 -6.31 5.21 -11.94
CA VAL A 9 -6.79 4.05 -11.19
C VAL A 9 -5.80 3.74 -10.08
N LYS A 10 -6.31 3.51 -8.87
CA LYS A 10 -5.51 3.12 -7.72
C LYS A 10 -5.78 1.66 -7.39
N LEU A 11 -4.71 0.89 -7.25
CA LEU A 11 -4.78 -0.54 -6.96
C LEU A 11 -3.84 -0.89 -5.82
N GLN A 12 -4.14 -2.00 -5.13
CA GLN A 12 -3.24 -2.60 -4.16
C GLN A 12 -2.95 -4.03 -4.61
N LEU A 13 -1.70 -4.33 -4.86
CA LEU A 13 -1.28 -5.62 -5.41
C LEU A 13 -0.16 -6.22 -4.58
N PRO A 14 -0.13 -7.56 -4.43
CA PRO A 14 1.00 -8.24 -3.80
C PRO A 14 2.28 -8.02 -4.60
N ALA A 15 3.36 -7.65 -3.91
CA ALA A 15 4.65 -7.41 -4.53
C ALA A 15 5.18 -8.68 -5.22
N GLY A 16 5.57 -8.57 -6.47
CA GLY A 16 6.13 -9.66 -7.25
C GLY A 16 5.14 -10.75 -7.67
N LYS A 17 3.86 -10.60 -7.34
CA LYS A 17 2.81 -11.61 -7.60
C LYS A 17 1.60 -11.05 -8.34
N ALA A 18 1.73 -9.93 -9.01
CA ALA A 18 0.64 -9.39 -9.82
C ALA A 18 0.36 -10.30 -11.02
N THR A 19 -0.93 -10.53 -11.28
CA THR A 19 -1.38 -11.33 -12.42
C THR A 19 -2.44 -10.55 -13.21
N PRO A 20 -2.65 -10.87 -14.50
CA PRO A 20 -3.70 -10.24 -15.28
C PRO A 20 -5.14 -10.61 -14.84
N ALA A 21 -5.26 -11.57 -13.94
CA ALA A 21 -6.54 -11.98 -13.34
C ALA A 21 -7.10 -10.87 -12.44
N PRO A 22 -8.39 -10.90 -12.05
CA PRO A 22 -8.93 -9.95 -11.08
C PRO A 22 -8.07 -9.87 -9.80
N PRO A 23 -7.89 -8.67 -9.20
CA PRO A 23 -8.59 -7.42 -9.50
C PRO A 23 -8.01 -6.58 -10.65
N VAL A 24 -6.83 -6.92 -11.16
CA VAL A 24 -6.14 -6.13 -12.21
C VAL A 24 -6.95 -6.13 -13.50
N GLY A 25 -7.31 -7.31 -13.99
CA GLY A 25 -8.05 -7.46 -15.24
C GLY A 25 -9.41 -6.79 -15.22
N SER A 26 -10.16 -6.90 -14.11
CA SER A 26 -11.47 -6.30 -13.99
C SER A 26 -11.41 -4.76 -13.88
N THR A 27 -10.36 -4.22 -13.29
CA THR A 27 -10.22 -2.78 -13.08
C THR A 27 -9.61 -2.06 -14.28
N LEU A 28 -8.58 -2.64 -14.89
CA LEU A 28 -7.83 -2.03 -15.98
C LEU A 28 -8.28 -2.50 -17.37
N GLY A 29 -8.96 -3.64 -17.47
CA GLY A 29 -9.43 -4.21 -18.72
C GLY A 29 -10.30 -3.27 -19.55
N PRO A 30 -11.30 -2.58 -18.95
CA PRO A 30 -12.18 -1.66 -19.69
C PRO A 30 -11.44 -0.52 -20.39
N PHE A 31 -10.25 -0.17 -19.95
CA PHE A 31 -9.42 0.89 -20.53
C PHE A 31 -8.57 0.42 -21.71
N GLY A 32 -8.53 -0.90 -21.98
CA GLY A 32 -7.81 -1.46 -23.12
C GLY A 32 -6.31 -1.36 -23.07
N ILE A 33 -5.72 -1.30 -21.89
CA ILE A 33 -4.26 -1.26 -21.72
C ILE A 33 -3.65 -2.67 -21.80
N ASN A 34 -2.34 -2.74 -22.01
CA ASN A 34 -1.60 -4.00 -22.05
C ASN A 34 -1.38 -4.56 -20.63
N LEU A 35 -2.31 -5.40 -20.17
CA LEU A 35 -2.26 -5.99 -18.83
C LEU A 35 -1.02 -6.85 -18.58
N PRO A 36 -0.62 -7.76 -19.48
CA PRO A 36 0.60 -8.55 -19.29
C PRO A 36 1.86 -7.67 -19.17
N GLY A 37 1.95 -6.61 -19.95
CA GLY A 37 3.03 -5.64 -19.87
C GLY A 37 3.08 -4.94 -18.51
N PHE A 38 1.93 -4.49 -18.04
CA PHE A 38 1.80 -3.85 -16.72
C PHE A 38 2.24 -4.79 -15.59
N THR A 39 1.73 -6.01 -15.56
CA THR A 39 2.05 -6.97 -14.49
C THR A 39 3.52 -7.35 -14.50
N LYS A 40 4.12 -7.51 -15.68
CA LYS A 40 5.55 -7.80 -15.82
C LYS A 40 6.42 -6.66 -15.25
N GLU A 41 6.12 -5.43 -15.62
CA GLU A 41 6.84 -4.27 -15.10
C GLU A 41 6.66 -4.08 -13.59
N PHE A 42 5.44 -4.25 -13.10
CA PHE A 42 5.13 -4.17 -11.67
C PHE A 42 5.92 -5.23 -10.90
N ASN A 43 5.88 -6.48 -11.34
CA ASN A 43 6.59 -7.57 -10.68
C ASN A 43 8.10 -7.34 -10.69
N ALA A 44 8.66 -6.82 -11.79
CA ALA A 44 10.09 -6.49 -11.88
C ALA A 44 10.48 -5.39 -10.88
N LYS A 45 9.65 -4.35 -10.73
CA LYS A 45 9.92 -3.24 -9.82
C LYS A 45 9.69 -3.58 -8.34
N THR A 46 8.91 -4.60 -8.05
CA THR A 46 8.55 -4.99 -6.67
C THR A 46 9.19 -6.30 -6.22
N ALA A 47 10.05 -6.89 -7.05
CA ALA A 47 10.70 -8.17 -6.76
C ALA A 47 11.56 -8.14 -5.49
N ASP A 48 12.09 -6.98 -5.12
CA ASP A 48 12.89 -6.77 -3.91
C ASP A 48 12.06 -6.64 -2.61
N LYS A 49 10.74 -6.61 -2.72
CA LYS A 49 9.83 -6.41 -1.58
C LYS A 49 8.78 -7.53 -1.47
N PRO A 50 9.19 -8.81 -1.41
CA PRO A 50 8.24 -9.91 -1.36
C PRO A 50 7.41 -9.90 -0.08
N GLY A 51 6.17 -10.36 -0.18
CA GLY A 51 5.26 -10.49 0.96
C GLY A 51 4.60 -9.19 1.41
N LEU A 52 4.83 -8.08 0.72
CA LEU A 52 4.17 -6.80 1.00
C LEU A 52 3.10 -6.52 -0.05
N ILE A 53 2.05 -5.84 0.37
CA ILE A 53 1.06 -5.27 -0.55
C ILE A 53 1.54 -3.88 -0.93
N ILE A 54 1.68 -3.63 -2.23
CA ILE A 54 2.17 -2.34 -2.74
C ILE A 54 1.01 -1.61 -3.40
N PRO A 55 0.66 -0.39 -2.93
CA PRO A 55 -0.28 0.46 -3.64
C PRO A 55 0.35 0.98 -4.92
N VAL A 56 -0.40 0.96 -6.00
CA VAL A 56 0.03 1.48 -7.28
C VAL A 56 -1.02 2.45 -7.82
N VAL A 57 -0.56 3.58 -8.33
CA VAL A 57 -1.40 4.57 -9.01
C VAL A 57 -1.09 4.48 -10.50
N VAL A 58 -2.05 4.00 -11.29
CA VAL A 58 -1.91 3.84 -12.73
C VAL A 58 -2.62 5.01 -13.42
N THR A 59 -1.86 5.76 -14.22
CA THR A 59 -2.40 6.83 -15.07
C THR A 59 -2.56 6.31 -16.47
N ILE A 60 -3.77 6.34 -17.01
CA ILE A 60 -4.12 5.86 -18.34
C ILE A 60 -4.35 7.04 -19.27
N TYR A 61 -3.70 7.01 -20.42
CA TYR A 61 -3.79 8.05 -21.42
C TYR A 61 -4.75 7.70 -22.56
N GLN A 62 -5.14 8.68 -23.32
CA GLN A 62 -6.10 8.53 -24.41
C GLN A 62 -5.62 7.59 -25.52
N ASP A 63 -4.31 7.45 -25.70
CA ASP A 63 -3.68 6.53 -26.66
C ASP A 63 -3.53 5.09 -26.16
N ARG A 64 -4.18 4.75 -25.03
CA ARG A 64 -4.10 3.45 -24.34
C ARG A 64 -2.73 3.14 -23.74
N SER A 65 -1.83 4.10 -23.72
CA SER A 65 -0.59 3.97 -22.95
C SER A 65 -0.88 4.20 -21.46
N PHE A 66 0.03 3.75 -20.62
CA PHE A 66 -0.11 3.92 -19.18
C PHE A 66 1.23 4.26 -18.55
N THR A 67 1.18 4.95 -17.42
CA THR A 67 2.30 5.09 -16.50
C THR A 67 1.81 4.74 -15.12
N PHE A 68 2.71 4.25 -14.26
CA PHE A 68 2.34 3.92 -12.90
C PHE A 68 3.41 4.35 -11.91
N ILE A 69 2.96 4.67 -10.70
CA ILE A 69 3.81 5.07 -9.59
C ILE A 69 3.56 4.08 -8.46
N LEU A 70 4.65 3.52 -7.91
CA LEU A 70 4.59 2.67 -6.73
C LEU A 70 4.70 3.54 -5.48
N LYS A 71 3.85 3.26 -4.51
CA LYS A 71 3.88 3.92 -3.21
C LYS A 71 4.40 2.97 -2.14
N THR A 72 4.65 3.50 -0.95
CA THR A 72 5.04 2.66 0.20
C THR A 72 3.87 1.76 0.62
N PRO A 73 4.12 0.58 1.22
CA PRO A 73 3.06 -0.29 1.70
C PRO A 73 2.10 0.44 2.63
N PRO A 74 0.79 0.08 2.63
CA PRO A 74 -0.16 0.69 3.56
C PRO A 74 0.25 0.47 5.02
N ALA A 75 -0.02 1.46 5.87
CA ALA A 75 0.30 1.37 7.30
C ALA A 75 -0.25 0.11 7.97
N PRO A 76 -1.52 -0.32 7.72
CA PRO A 76 -2.03 -1.56 8.29
C PRO A 76 -1.22 -2.79 7.92
N VAL A 77 -0.71 -2.88 6.70
CA VAL A 77 0.12 -4.01 6.24
C VAL A 77 1.45 -4.05 7.01
N LEU A 78 2.08 -2.89 7.19
CA LEU A 78 3.33 -2.77 7.95
C LEU A 78 3.12 -3.14 9.42
N ILE A 79 2.01 -2.71 10.02
CA ILE A 79 1.66 -3.04 11.41
C ILE A 79 1.44 -4.55 11.57
N LYS A 80 0.68 -5.17 10.69
CA LYS A 80 0.46 -6.62 10.71
C LYS A 80 1.77 -7.40 10.58
N LYS A 81 2.65 -6.96 9.70
CA LYS A 81 3.95 -7.59 9.50
C LYS A 81 4.83 -7.46 10.76
N ALA A 82 4.84 -6.30 11.40
CA ALA A 82 5.61 -6.06 12.62
C ALA A 82 5.13 -6.94 13.79
N LEU A 83 3.82 -7.20 13.86
CA LEU A 83 3.21 -8.04 14.89
C LEU A 83 3.17 -9.53 14.53
N GLY A 84 3.41 -9.88 13.26
CA GLY A 84 3.29 -11.26 12.78
C GLY A 84 1.86 -11.78 12.75
N ILE A 85 0.87 -10.92 12.61
CA ILE A 85 -0.56 -11.30 12.53
C ILE A 85 -1.07 -11.17 11.09
N GLU A 86 -2.04 -12.01 10.72
CA GLU A 86 -2.63 -11.96 9.38
C GLU A 86 -3.83 -11.01 9.30
N THR A 87 -4.64 -10.98 10.35
CA THR A 87 -5.85 -10.16 10.40
C THR A 87 -5.88 -9.27 11.63
N ALA A 88 -6.43 -8.08 11.46
CA ALA A 88 -6.68 -7.16 12.57
C ALA A 88 -7.98 -7.51 13.29
N SER A 89 -8.26 -6.82 14.39
CA SER A 89 -9.48 -7.02 15.17
C SER A 89 -10.74 -6.62 14.40
N ALA A 90 -11.78 -7.44 14.48
CA ALA A 90 -13.11 -7.10 13.98
C ALA A 90 -13.82 -6.09 14.90
N LYS A 91 -13.42 -6.02 16.17
CA LYS A 91 -13.97 -5.10 17.18
C LYS A 91 -12.82 -4.39 17.90
N PRO A 92 -12.16 -3.41 17.24
CA PRO A 92 -10.92 -2.83 17.77
C PRO A 92 -11.06 -2.06 19.08
N ASN A 93 -12.26 -1.61 19.40
CA ASN A 93 -12.52 -0.91 20.66
C ASN A 93 -12.65 -1.84 21.88
N SER A 94 -12.99 -3.11 21.66
CA SER A 94 -13.21 -4.09 22.74
C SER A 94 -12.23 -5.25 22.70
N VAL A 95 -11.83 -5.70 21.51
CA VAL A 95 -10.91 -6.83 21.32
C VAL A 95 -9.57 -6.33 20.79
N LYS A 96 -8.52 -6.46 21.58
CA LYS A 96 -7.16 -6.09 21.20
C LYS A 96 -6.40 -7.33 20.71
N VAL A 97 -5.69 -7.21 19.60
CA VAL A 97 -5.00 -8.33 18.95
C VAL A 97 -3.48 -8.25 19.08
N GLY A 98 -2.94 -7.15 19.55
CA GLY A 98 -1.50 -7.00 19.73
C GLY A 98 -1.11 -5.68 20.36
N LYS A 99 0.20 -5.52 20.55
CA LYS A 99 0.80 -4.31 21.08
C LYS A 99 2.04 -3.96 20.29
N LEU A 100 2.14 -2.71 19.85
CA LEU A 100 3.34 -2.18 19.19
C LEU A 100 4.23 -1.49 20.21
N THR A 101 5.53 -1.74 20.12
CA THR A 101 6.53 -0.97 20.87
C THR A 101 6.78 0.37 20.18
N LYS A 102 7.29 1.34 20.92
CA LYS A 102 7.67 2.64 20.37
C LYS A 102 8.69 2.51 19.23
N ALA A 103 9.65 1.60 19.36
CA ALA A 103 10.64 1.34 18.31
C ALA A 103 10.00 0.83 17.01
N GLN A 104 9.03 -0.07 17.10
CA GLN A 104 8.30 -0.58 15.94
C GLN A 104 7.49 0.52 15.25
N VAL A 105 6.81 1.37 16.03
CA VAL A 105 6.07 2.51 15.49
C VAL A 105 7.01 3.48 14.76
N GLU A 106 8.17 3.77 15.33
CA GLU A 106 9.18 4.63 14.73
C GLU A 106 9.69 4.08 13.40
N GLU A 107 9.98 2.78 13.34
CA GLU A 107 10.43 2.11 12.12
C GLU A 107 9.39 2.17 11.01
N ILE A 108 8.14 1.88 11.35
CA ILE A 108 7.01 1.98 10.41
C ILE A 108 6.84 3.42 9.91
N ALA A 109 6.92 4.39 10.82
CA ALA A 109 6.82 5.80 10.50
C ALA A 109 7.91 6.25 9.53
N LYS A 110 9.16 5.84 9.76
CA LYS A 110 10.29 6.13 8.87
C LYS A 110 10.08 5.54 7.47
N THR A 111 9.59 4.31 7.40
CA THR A 111 9.31 3.63 6.13
C THR A 111 8.20 4.35 5.34
N LYS A 112 7.20 4.86 6.05
CA LYS A 112 6.03 5.51 5.44
C LYS A 112 6.22 7.02 5.19
N MET A 113 7.23 7.62 5.80
CA MET A 113 7.47 9.07 5.76
C MET A 113 7.39 9.72 4.37
N PRO A 114 7.93 9.09 3.28
CA PRO A 114 7.86 9.68 1.95
C PRO A 114 6.43 9.90 1.42
N ASP A 115 5.46 9.13 1.89
CA ASP A 115 4.07 9.21 1.46
C ASP A 115 3.17 9.99 2.43
N LEU A 116 3.70 10.38 3.58
CA LEU A 116 2.92 11.07 4.60
C LEU A 116 3.01 12.59 4.45
N ASN A 117 1.92 13.27 4.78
CA ASN A 117 1.84 14.71 4.81
C ASN A 117 2.24 15.24 6.20
N CYS A 118 3.47 14.94 6.60
CA CYS A 118 4.01 15.39 7.89
C CYS A 118 5.46 15.82 7.72
N THR A 119 5.91 16.73 8.57
CA THR A 119 7.26 17.29 8.53
C THR A 119 8.18 16.69 9.59
N SER A 120 7.61 16.06 10.63
CA SER A 120 8.38 15.48 11.74
C SER A 120 8.08 14.00 11.91
N LEU A 121 9.06 13.26 12.45
CA LEU A 121 8.92 11.85 12.78
C LEU A 121 7.84 11.62 13.84
N GLU A 122 7.73 12.51 14.81
CA GLU A 122 6.72 12.42 15.88
C GLU A 122 5.31 12.49 15.32
N SER A 123 5.05 13.38 14.35
CA SER A 123 3.77 13.47 13.67
C SER A 123 3.47 12.18 12.89
N ALA A 124 4.46 11.62 12.20
CA ALA A 124 4.34 10.34 11.50
C ALA A 124 4.00 9.21 12.47
N MET A 125 4.67 9.14 13.61
CA MET A 125 4.40 8.14 14.65
C MET A 125 2.98 8.27 15.20
N SER A 126 2.48 9.49 15.39
CA SER A 126 1.09 9.74 15.83
C SER A 126 0.07 9.22 14.82
N MET A 127 0.32 9.41 13.51
CA MET A 127 -0.54 8.90 12.44
C MET A 127 -0.56 7.37 12.44
N ILE A 128 0.58 6.73 12.58
CA ILE A 128 0.70 5.27 12.66
C ILE A 128 0.00 4.73 13.91
N ALA A 129 0.16 5.39 15.05
CA ALA A 129 -0.49 5.01 16.29
C ALA A 129 -2.03 5.05 16.17
N GLY A 130 -2.57 6.08 15.52
CA GLY A 130 -4.00 6.18 15.23
C GLY A 130 -4.51 5.03 14.37
N THR A 131 -3.78 4.67 13.32
CA THR A 131 -4.09 3.52 12.47
C THR A 131 -4.06 2.21 13.26
N ALA A 132 -3.05 2.03 14.10
CA ALA A 132 -2.93 0.84 14.96
C ALA A 132 -4.12 0.70 15.91
N ARG A 133 -4.54 1.78 16.52
CA ARG A 133 -5.73 1.79 17.40
C ARG A 133 -6.99 1.37 16.64
N SER A 134 -7.16 1.82 15.41
CA SER A 134 -8.29 1.42 14.56
C SER A 134 -8.28 -0.06 14.20
N MET A 135 -7.14 -0.73 14.30
CA MET A 135 -6.95 -2.15 14.04
C MET A 135 -7.09 -3.02 15.30
N GLY A 136 -7.29 -2.42 16.47
CA GLY A 136 -7.29 -3.13 17.73
C GLY A 136 -5.88 -3.44 18.26
N VAL A 137 -4.90 -2.64 17.88
CA VAL A 137 -3.53 -2.74 18.34
C VAL A 137 -3.25 -1.61 19.32
N THR A 138 -2.74 -1.95 20.50
CA THR A 138 -2.30 -0.95 21.47
C THR A 138 -0.89 -0.49 21.14
N VAL A 139 -0.59 0.76 21.45
CA VAL A 139 0.72 1.35 21.17
C VAL A 139 1.37 1.74 22.50
N GLU A 140 2.60 1.36 22.67
CA GLU A 140 3.42 1.75 23.83
C GLU A 140 3.87 3.19 23.65
N GLU A 141 3.62 4.02 24.65
CA GLU A 141 4.03 5.43 24.67
C GLU A 141 5.46 5.62 25.22
#